data_9a70286484c79950e865c4fa541e9ae5
#
_entry.id   9a70286484c79950e865c4fa541e9ae5
#
_cell.length_a   1.000
_cell.length_b   1.000
_cell.length_c   1.000
_cell.angle_alpha   90.00
_cell.angle_beta   90.00
_cell.angle_gamma   90.00
#
_symmetry.space_group_name_H-M   'P 1'
#
loop_
_entity.id
_entity.type
_entity.pdbx_description
1 polymer ?
#
loop_
_entity_poly.entity_id
_entity_poly.type
_entity_poly.pdbx_seq_one_letter_code
_entity_poly.pdbx_strand_id
1 'polypeptide(L)'
;MSSTLMEGFLPFEHEPYFNFKDEQVAARQRAAFTQVRERYLGQTFPLIVNGQEVQGEGTFDVRNPADTREVVWSFQKATPAQLDEAVQAAQAAFEEWRFTEPFQRATIFKRAAELLRARRMEF
;
A
#
# COMPACT_ATOMS: atom_id res chain seq x y z
N MET A 1 11.56 -24.96 22.69
CA MET A 1 10.39 -24.05 22.90
C MET A 1 10.12 -23.25 21.62
N SER A 2 9.70 -23.86 20.53
CA SER A 2 9.52 -23.10 19.27
C SER A 2 8.36 -23.58 18.38
N SER A 3 7.56 -24.55 18.83
CA SER A 3 6.52 -25.14 17.96
C SER A 3 5.14 -24.45 18.08
N THR A 4 4.84 -23.84 19.21
CA THR A 4 3.47 -23.36 19.51
C THR A 4 3.15 -21.99 18.89
N LEU A 5 4.13 -21.19 18.53
CA LEU A 5 3.94 -19.85 17.94
C LEU A 5 3.60 -19.88 16.44
N MET A 6 3.77 -21.03 15.79
CA MET A 6 3.52 -21.21 14.35
C MET A 6 2.17 -21.87 14.04
N GLU A 7 1.42 -22.28 15.04
CA GLU A 7 0.06 -22.78 14.83
C GLU A 7 -0.84 -21.64 14.32
N GLY A 8 -1.29 -21.75 13.09
CA GLY A 8 -2.13 -20.77 12.41
C GLY A 8 -1.45 -20.01 11.27
N PHE A 9 -0.16 -20.18 11.05
CA PHE A 9 0.51 -19.69 9.85
C PHE A 9 0.70 -20.85 8.87
N LEU A 10 0.18 -20.65 7.65
CA LEU A 10 0.48 -21.57 6.54
C LEU A 10 1.96 -21.47 6.18
N PRO A 11 2.60 -22.57 5.72
CA PRO A 11 3.94 -22.51 5.17
C PRO A 11 4.03 -21.44 4.07
N PHE A 12 5.21 -20.83 3.93
CA PHE A 12 5.45 -19.91 2.83
C PHE A 12 5.40 -20.68 1.50
N GLU A 13 4.59 -20.16 0.59
CA GLU A 13 4.52 -20.62 -0.80
C GLU A 13 4.62 -19.42 -1.72
N HIS A 14 5.30 -19.60 -2.86
CA HIS A 14 5.33 -18.57 -3.90
C HIS A 14 3.94 -18.40 -4.51
N GLU A 15 3.54 -17.16 -4.73
CA GLU A 15 2.30 -16.89 -5.46
C GLU A 15 2.41 -17.44 -6.90
N PRO A 16 1.40 -18.18 -7.39
CA PRO A 16 1.42 -18.72 -8.75
C PRO A 16 1.41 -17.56 -9.77
N TYR A 17 2.13 -17.75 -10.88
CA TYR A 17 2.09 -16.80 -11.99
C TYR A 17 0.72 -16.86 -12.70
N PHE A 18 0.26 -15.71 -13.19
CA PHE A 18 -0.90 -15.65 -14.05
C PHE A 18 -0.54 -16.10 -15.47
N ASN A 19 -1.38 -16.95 -16.05
CA ASN A 19 -1.27 -17.31 -17.46
C ASN A 19 -2.11 -16.34 -18.30
N PHE A 20 -1.52 -15.29 -18.80
CA PHE A 20 -2.21 -14.28 -19.64
C PHE A 20 -2.59 -14.78 -21.06
N LYS A 21 -2.23 -16.03 -21.43
CA LYS A 21 -2.78 -16.70 -22.61
C LYS A 21 -4.20 -17.20 -22.36
N ASP A 22 -4.60 -17.33 -21.11
CA ASP A 22 -5.99 -17.57 -20.71
C ASP A 22 -6.78 -16.26 -20.85
N GLU A 23 -7.79 -16.27 -21.73
CA GLU A 23 -8.59 -15.08 -22.03
C GLU A 23 -9.38 -14.58 -20.81
N GLN A 24 -9.77 -15.43 -19.88
CA GLN A 24 -10.45 -15.01 -18.66
C GLN A 24 -9.50 -14.24 -17.75
N VAL A 25 -8.23 -14.68 -17.62
CA VAL A 25 -7.20 -13.99 -16.85
C VAL A 25 -6.86 -12.64 -17.50
N ALA A 26 -6.68 -12.62 -18.82
CA ALA A 26 -6.41 -11.41 -19.58
C ALA A 26 -7.56 -10.40 -19.49
N ALA A 27 -8.81 -10.85 -19.56
CA ALA A 27 -9.99 -9.99 -19.41
C ALA A 27 -10.08 -9.37 -18.01
N ARG A 28 -9.79 -10.15 -16.96
CA ARG A 28 -9.73 -9.65 -15.59
C ARG A 28 -8.65 -8.56 -15.41
N GLN A 29 -7.48 -8.75 -16.00
CA GLN A 29 -6.40 -7.75 -15.96
C GLN A 29 -6.80 -6.47 -16.70
N ARG A 30 -7.41 -6.56 -17.88
CA ARG A 30 -7.93 -5.38 -18.60
C ARG A 30 -8.98 -4.62 -17.79
N ALA A 31 -9.91 -5.34 -17.15
CA ALA A 31 -10.90 -4.74 -16.27
C ALA A 31 -10.26 -4.02 -15.08
N ALA A 32 -9.25 -4.63 -14.46
CA ALA A 32 -8.51 -4.00 -13.36
C ALA A 32 -7.78 -2.71 -13.81
N PHE A 33 -7.14 -2.70 -14.97
CA PHE A 33 -6.54 -1.49 -15.54
C PHE A 33 -7.57 -0.36 -15.75
N THR A 34 -8.73 -0.69 -16.31
CA THR A 34 -9.80 0.30 -16.47
C THR A 34 -10.22 0.86 -15.11
N GLN A 35 -10.45 0.00 -14.14
CA GLN A 35 -10.88 0.37 -12.80
C GLN A 35 -9.83 1.25 -12.07
N VAL A 36 -8.54 0.91 -12.19
CA VAL A 36 -7.45 1.70 -11.61
C VAL A 36 -7.35 3.08 -12.27
N ARG A 37 -7.48 3.14 -13.61
CA ARG A 37 -7.48 4.42 -14.34
C ARG A 37 -8.65 5.31 -13.93
N GLU A 38 -9.86 4.78 -13.89
CA GLU A 38 -11.06 5.53 -13.50
C GLU A 38 -10.98 6.03 -12.06
N ARG A 39 -10.38 5.24 -11.17
CA ARG A 39 -10.34 5.55 -9.75
C ARG A 39 -9.21 6.50 -9.34
N TYR A 40 -8.05 6.40 -9.98
CA TYR A 40 -6.84 7.05 -9.49
C TYR A 40 -6.16 7.99 -10.47
N LEU A 41 -6.38 7.84 -11.79
CA LEU A 41 -5.68 8.66 -12.78
C LEU A 41 -6.01 10.15 -12.60
N GLY A 42 -4.97 10.97 -12.55
CA GLY A 42 -5.09 12.42 -12.42
C GLY A 42 -5.50 12.92 -11.03
N GLN A 43 -5.62 12.03 -10.05
CA GLN A 43 -5.94 12.45 -8.67
C GLN A 43 -4.74 13.04 -7.94
N THR A 44 -5.03 13.90 -6.98
CA THR A 44 -4.05 14.43 -6.02
C THR A 44 -4.25 13.76 -4.68
N PHE A 45 -3.18 13.14 -4.15
CA PHE A 45 -3.22 12.45 -2.87
C PHE A 45 -2.68 13.34 -1.75
N PRO A 46 -3.37 13.36 -0.60
CA PRO A 46 -2.92 14.08 0.59
C PRO A 46 -1.69 13.40 1.23
N LEU A 47 -1.06 14.11 2.15
CA LEU A 47 -0.16 13.50 3.13
C LEU A 47 -0.99 12.74 4.17
N ILE A 48 -0.43 11.67 4.71
CA ILE A 48 -1.02 10.97 5.85
C ILE A 48 -0.07 11.12 7.04
N VAL A 49 -0.50 11.88 8.04
CA VAL A 49 0.25 12.07 9.29
C VAL A 49 -0.63 11.63 10.45
N ASN A 50 -0.13 10.73 11.27
CA ASN A 50 -0.87 10.18 12.42
C ASN A 50 -2.28 9.64 12.04
N GLY A 51 -2.40 8.99 10.88
CA GLY A 51 -3.68 8.47 10.36
C GLY A 51 -4.66 9.52 9.85
N GLN A 52 -4.27 10.81 9.80
CA GLN A 52 -5.10 11.89 9.29
C GLN A 52 -4.60 12.37 7.92
N GLU A 53 -5.54 12.76 7.05
CA GLU A 53 -5.21 13.43 5.80
C GLU A 53 -4.82 14.89 6.05
N VAL A 54 -3.64 15.28 5.57
CA VAL A 54 -3.08 16.62 5.74
C VAL A 54 -2.68 17.20 4.39
N GLN A 55 -2.99 18.48 4.18
CA GLN A 55 -2.55 19.22 2.99
C GLN A 55 -1.13 19.75 3.18
N GLY A 56 -0.31 19.64 2.15
CA GLY A 56 1.04 20.18 2.12
C GLY A 56 1.13 21.57 1.50
N GLU A 57 2.34 22.06 1.26
CA GLU A 57 2.60 23.38 0.65
C GLU A 57 2.78 23.34 -0.88
N GLY A 58 2.09 22.47 -1.56
CA GLY A 58 2.16 22.30 -3.01
C GLY A 58 2.18 20.83 -3.40
N THR A 59 2.31 20.57 -4.68
CA THR A 59 2.25 19.22 -5.23
C THR A 59 3.46 18.90 -6.10
N PHE A 60 3.68 17.62 -6.36
CA PHE A 60 4.53 17.14 -7.43
C PHE A 60 3.80 16.05 -8.22
N ASP A 61 4.06 16.02 -9.52
CA ASP A 61 3.43 15.09 -10.44
C ASP A 61 4.27 13.83 -10.60
N VAL A 62 3.60 12.69 -10.63
CA VAL A 62 4.14 11.43 -11.11
C VAL A 62 3.66 11.22 -12.54
N ARG A 63 4.60 11.12 -13.47
CA ARG A 63 4.31 11.00 -14.89
C ARG A 63 4.50 9.57 -15.37
N ASN A 64 3.71 9.20 -16.37
CA ASN A 64 3.83 7.91 -17.03
C ASN A 64 5.22 7.80 -17.70
N PRO A 65 6.06 6.81 -17.34
CA PRO A 65 7.38 6.67 -17.96
C PRO A 65 7.33 6.31 -19.45
N ALA A 66 6.23 5.75 -19.93
CA ALA A 66 6.03 5.45 -21.35
C ALA A 66 5.51 6.65 -22.16
N ASP A 67 4.83 7.61 -21.51
CA ASP A 67 4.41 8.88 -22.11
C ASP A 67 4.48 9.99 -21.05
N THR A 68 5.60 10.70 -21.01
CA THR A 68 5.87 11.74 -20.01
C THR A 68 4.93 12.96 -20.07
N ARG A 69 4.04 13.05 -21.05
CA ARG A 69 2.98 14.06 -21.13
C ARG A 69 1.80 13.70 -20.23
N GLU A 70 1.61 12.41 -19.94
CA GLU A 70 0.54 11.92 -19.07
C GLU A 70 0.95 12.05 -17.60
N VAL A 71 0.19 12.83 -16.83
CA VAL A 71 0.28 12.84 -15.36
C VAL A 71 -0.57 11.70 -14.83
N VAL A 72 0.05 10.75 -14.17
CA VAL A 72 -0.67 9.58 -13.60
C VAL A 72 -1.39 10.00 -12.34
N TRP A 73 -0.69 10.69 -11.42
CA TRP A 73 -1.23 11.29 -10.21
C TRP A 73 -0.29 12.36 -9.66
N SER A 74 -0.76 13.11 -8.66
CA SER A 74 0.02 14.12 -7.94
C SER A 74 0.01 13.84 -6.45
N PHE A 75 1.08 14.22 -5.75
CA PHE A 75 1.18 14.10 -4.30
C PHE A 75 1.47 15.44 -3.67
N GLN A 76 0.96 15.64 -2.46
CA GLN A 76 1.27 16.81 -1.64
C GLN A 76 2.75 16.78 -1.19
N LYS A 77 3.37 17.95 -1.10
CA LYS A 77 4.72 18.14 -0.53
C LYS A 77 4.61 18.52 0.94
N ALA A 78 5.29 17.76 1.80
CA ALA A 78 5.33 18.08 3.21
C ALA A 78 6.22 19.31 3.49
N THR A 79 5.82 20.12 4.47
CA THR A 79 6.67 21.11 5.07
C THR A 79 7.62 20.48 6.10
N PRO A 80 8.75 21.13 6.48
CA PRO A 80 9.60 20.66 7.57
C PRO A 80 8.83 20.46 8.88
N ALA A 81 7.89 21.35 9.22
CA ALA A 81 7.08 21.23 10.43
C ALA A 81 6.16 19.98 10.40
N GLN A 82 5.56 19.66 9.26
CA GLN A 82 4.76 18.45 9.10
C GLN A 82 5.63 17.17 9.18
N LEU A 83 6.87 17.25 8.73
CA LEU A 83 7.82 16.13 8.89
C LEU A 83 8.15 15.90 10.38
N ASP A 84 8.43 16.97 11.13
CA ASP A 84 8.68 16.90 12.56
C ASP A 84 7.46 16.33 13.32
N GLU A 85 6.25 16.76 12.97
CA GLU A 85 5.01 16.23 13.53
C GLU A 85 4.86 14.73 13.25
N ALA A 86 5.15 14.29 12.02
CA ALA A 86 5.09 12.86 11.65
C ALA A 86 6.10 12.03 12.47
N VAL A 87 7.31 12.54 12.68
CA VAL A 87 8.33 11.88 13.52
C VAL A 87 7.88 11.80 14.98
N GLN A 88 7.33 12.87 15.54
CA GLN A 88 6.80 12.86 16.91
C GLN A 88 5.63 11.87 17.07
N ALA A 89 4.71 11.81 16.11
CA ALA A 89 3.62 10.85 16.11
C ALA A 89 4.14 9.40 16.05
N ALA A 90 5.15 9.13 15.23
CA ALA A 90 5.78 7.82 15.15
C ALA A 90 6.50 7.43 16.46
N GLN A 91 7.19 8.37 17.12
CA GLN A 91 7.83 8.15 18.42
C GLN A 91 6.79 7.83 19.50
N ALA A 92 5.69 8.57 19.55
CA ALA A 92 4.62 8.33 20.50
C ALA A 92 3.98 6.93 20.29
N ALA A 93 3.72 6.56 19.05
CA ALA A 93 3.16 5.24 18.72
C ALA A 93 4.13 4.09 19.05
N PHE A 94 5.45 4.33 18.99
CA PHE A 94 6.47 3.32 19.29
C PHE A 94 6.43 2.88 20.75
N GLU A 95 6.01 3.73 21.67
CA GLU A 95 5.95 3.39 23.10
C GLU A 95 5.02 2.21 23.42
N GLU A 96 3.92 2.07 22.70
CA GLU A 96 3.05 0.88 22.78
C GLU A 96 3.52 -0.23 21.83
N TRP A 97 3.87 0.15 20.58
CA TRP A 97 4.22 -0.81 19.55
C TRP A 97 5.40 -1.73 19.93
N ARG A 98 6.41 -1.20 20.59
CA ARG A 98 7.59 -1.97 21.01
C ARG A 98 7.26 -3.13 21.96
N PHE A 99 6.16 -3.03 22.72
CA PHE A 99 5.69 -4.05 23.64
C PHE A 99 4.57 -4.95 23.06
N THR A 100 4.10 -4.63 21.85
CA THR A 100 3.09 -5.44 21.17
C THR A 100 3.61 -6.85 20.91
N GLU A 101 2.86 -7.84 21.31
CA GLU A 101 3.23 -9.25 21.15
C GLU A 101 3.55 -9.59 19.69
N PRO A 102 4.64 -10.37 19.43
CA PRO A 102 5.06 -10.72 18.07
C PRO A 102 3.94 -11.33 17.22
N PHE A 103 3.09 -12.16 17.83
CA PHE A 103 1.95 -12.77 17.13
C PHE A 103 0.92 -11.73 16.67
N GLN A 104 0.62 -10.74 17.48
CA GLN A 104 -0.29 -9.65 17.10
C GLN A 104 0.26 -8.85 15.92
N ARG A 105 1.56 -8.52 15.95
CA ARG A 105 2.23 -7.85 14.83
C ARG A 105 2.20 -8.69 13.55
N ALA A 106 2.46 -9.99 13.67
CA ALA A 106 2.40 -10.93 12.54
C ALA A 106 0.99 -11.02 11.93
N THR A 107 -0.07 -10.93 12.75
CA THR A 107 -1.47 -10.96 12.29
C THR A 107 -1.78 -9.76 11.38
N ILE A 108 -1.22 -8.58 11.66
CA ILE A 108 -1.38 -7.39 10.79
C ILE A 108 -0.78 -7.66 9.41
N PHE A 109 0.43 -8.21 9.34
CA PHE A 109 1.07 -8.55 8.06
C PHE A 109 0.32 -9.67 7.31
N LYS A 110 -0.21 -10.67 8.02
CA LYS A 110 -1.06 -11.69 7.42
C LYS A 110 -2.30 -11.06 6.76
N ARG A 111 -2.97 -10.14 7.47
CA ARG A 111 -4.12 -9.43 6.92
C ARG A 111 -3.76 -8.57 5.72
N ALA A 112 -2.63 -7.88 5.76
CA ALA A 112 -2.13 -7.13 4.61
C ALA A 112 -1.88 -8.03 3.40
N ALA A 113 -1.28 -9.20 3.59
CA ALA A 113 -1.05 -10.17 2.51
C ALA A 113 -2.37 -10.69 1.89
N GLU A 114 -3.39 -10.95 2.71
CA GLU A 114 -4.72 -11.35 2.21
C GLU A 114 -5.36 -10.24 1.34
N LEU A 115 -5.26 -8.98 1.76
CA LEU A 115 -5.77 -7.84 1.01
C LEU A 115 -5.01 -7.64 -0.31
N LEU A 116 -3.69 -7.80 -0.31
CA LEU A 116 -2.87 -7.73 -1.52
C LEU A 116 -3.24 -8.84 -2.50
N ARG A 117 -3.45 -10.09 -2.03
CA ARG A 117 -3.90 -11.19 -2.88
C ARG A 117 -5.26 -10.93 -3.51
N ALA A 118 -6.21 -10.44 -2.72
CA ALA A 118 -7.54 -10.10 -3.21
C ALA A 118 -7.52 -9.03 -4.32
N ARG A 119 -6.56 -8.11 -4.26
CA ARG A 119 -6.40 -6.99 -5.18
C ARG A 119 -5.23 -7.14 -6.16
N ARG A 120 -4.70 -8.35 -6.31
CA ARG A 120 -3.47 -8.63 -7.05
C ARG A 120 -3.46 -8.13 -8.50
N MET A 121 -4.63 -8.02 -9.15
CA MET A 121 -4.75 -7.49 -10.52
C MET A 121 -4.68 -5.96 -10.57
N GLU A 122 -4.81 -5.27 -9.43
CA GLU A 122 -4.73 -3.80 -9.35
C GLU A 122 -3.30 -3.31 -9.15
N PHE A 123 -2.41 -4.17 -8.59
CA PHE A 123 -1.00 -3.92 -8.33
C PHE A 123 -0.10 -4.49 -9.43
#